data_07356df80774f22f1bed3332eab62283
#
_entry.id   07356df80774f22f1bed3332eab62283
#
_cell.length_a   1.000
_cell.length_b   1.000
_cell.length_c   1.000
_cell.angle_alpha   90.00
_cell.angle_beta   90.00
_cell.angle_gamma   90.00
#
_symmetry.space_group_name_H-M   'P 1'
#
loop_
_entity.id
_entity.type
_entity.pdbx_description
1 polymer ?
#
loop_
_entity_poly.entity_id
_entity_poly.type
_entity_poly.pdbx_seq_one_letter_code
_entity_poly.pdbx_strand_id
1 'polypeptide(L)'
;AMQDGISFSSESAMNPGIDAIMNKFAHLYGLGIRGFGVFIDDITYTPSGSMQAYLADQVQKKLKEKYNTVSATKDEKVCPLFFVPTAYALNYGGSYSLNSLKSVDSDAVIAFTGYDCFSNIRGSSCADMAGRVGRNPVMWWNNPVNDDHDERIYMRGVTAHWTIEDSEPIPSLRGLMLNPMGQAQASKVALFGGADYAWNPARFEKVSNWEASIRSLVKDDEELRNAMR
;
A
#
# COMPACT_ATOMS: atom_id res chain seq x y z
N ALA A 1 3.52 -15.78 6.31
CA ALA A 1 2.19 -15.30 6.69
C ALA A 1 1.78 -15.98 7.99
N MET A 2 1.33 -15.20 8.98
CA MET A 2 0.78 -15.73 10.24
C MET A 2 -0.75 -15.59 10.13
N GLN A 3 -1.39 -16.46 9.36
CA GLN A 3 -2.85 -16.47 9.25
C GLN A 3 -3.53 -17.10 10.48
N ASP A 4 -2.87 -18.02 11.18
CA ASP A 4 -3.51 -18.91 12.14
C ASP A 4 -3.17 -18.62 13.62
N GLY A 5 -2.60 -17.44 13.92
CA GLY A 5 -2.07 -17.19 15.26
C GLY A 5 -2.66 -16.00 16.02
N ILE A 6 -3.60 -15.23 15.43
CA ILE A 6 -4.18 -14.05 16.07
C ILE A 6 -5.66 -14.28 16.32
N SER A 7 -6.07 -14.26 17.59
CA SER A 7 -7.48 -14.28 17.98
C SER A 7 -8.03 -12.86 18.06
N PHE A 8 -9.07 -12.57 17.31
CA PHE A 8 -9.78 -11.29 17.34
C PHE A 8 -11.04 -11.32 18.24
N SER A 9 -11.15 -12.28 19.13
CA SER A 9 -12.33 -12.43 20.00
C SER A 9 -12.38 -11.38 21.13
N SER A 10 -11.22 -10.92 21.59
CA SER A 10 -11.08 -9.83 22.55
C SER A 10 -9.66 -9.25 22.49
N GLU A 11 -9.46 -8.06 23.09
CA GLU A 11 -8.14 -7.44 23.20
C GLU A 11 -7.14 -8.35 23.92
N SER A 12 -7.56 -8.95 25.05
CA SER A 12 -6.70 -9.86 25.81
C SER A 12 -6.34 -11.13 25.04
N ALA A 13 -7.27 -11.69 24.28
CA ALA A 13 -7.02 -12.85 23.43
C ALA A 13 -6.09 -12.55 22.24
N MET A 14 -5.99 -11.29 21.82
CA MET A 14 -5.11 -10.86 20.73
C MET A 14 -3.65 -10.69 21.16
N ASN A 15 -3.37 -10.39 22.43
CA ASN A 15 -2.03 -10.07 22.92
C ASN A 15 -0.97 -11.12 22.59
N PRO A 16 -1.20 -12.44 22.73
CA PRO A 16 -0.20 -13.43 22.32
C PRO A 16 0.16 -13.35 20.82
N GLY A 17 -0.81 -13.06 19.95
CA GLY A 17 -0.58 -12.84 18.52
C GLY A 17 0.22 -11.58 18.24
N ILE A 18 -0.06 -10.49 18.95
CA ILE A 18 0.73 -9.25 18.88
C ILE A 18 2.18 -9.49 19.30
N ASP A 19 2.40 -10.24 20.37
CA ASP A 19 3.74 -10.58 20.84
C ASP A 19 4.48 -11.47 19.82
N ALA A 20 3.79 -12.39 19.17
CA ALA A 20 4.35 -13.19 18.08
C ALA A 20 4.77 -12.32 16.87
N ILE A 21 3.96 -11.33 16.49
CA ILE A 21 4.31 -10.32 15.46
C ILE A 21 5.58 -9.58 15.88
N MET A 22 5.62 -9.08 17.10
CA MET A 22 6.78 -8.31 17.60
C MET A 22 8.05 -9.14 17.67
N ASN A 23 7.95 -10.43 18.02
CA ASN A 23 9.08 -11.36 18.00
C ASN A 23 9.61 -11.58 16.56
N LYS A 24 8.72 -11.73 15.59
CA LYS A 24 9.09 -11.83 14.18
C LYS A 24 9.76 -10.53 13.71
N PHE A 25 9.22 -9.38 14.06
CA PHE A 25 9.81 -8.08 13.72
C PHE A 25 11.19 -7.90 14.37
N ALA A 26 11.37 -8.34 15.62
CA ALA A 26 12.67 -8.30 16.28
C ALA A 26 13.73 -9.15 15.56
N HIS A 27 13.36 -10.33 15.08
CA HIS A 27 14.25 -11.15 14.26
C HIS A 27 14.64 -10.44 12.97
N LEU A 28 13.66 -9.90 12.23
CA LEU A 28 13.90 -9.15 10.99
C LEU A 28 14.71 -7.86 11.23
N TYR A 29 14.47 -7.18 12.34
CA TYR A 29 15.26 -6.02 12.75
C TYR A 29 16.74 -6.38 12.93
N GLY A 30 17.04 -7.53 13.53
CA GLY A 30 18.40 -8.05 13.66
C GLY A 30 19.08 -8.31 12.30
N LEU A 31 18.30 -8.57 11.26
CA LEU A 31 18.79 -8.71 9.88
C LEU A 31 18.89 -7.38 9.12
N GLY A 32 18.64 -6.24 9.77
CA GLY A 32 18.77 -4.92 9.17
C GLY A 32 17.45 -4.33 8.63
N ILE A 33 16.33 -5.01 8.74
CA ILE A 33 15.02 -4.48 8.29
C ILE A 33 14.56 -3.36 9.23
N ARG A 34 14.03 -2.28 8.67
CA ARG A 34 13.55 -1.09 9.42
C ARG A 34 12.11 -0.69 9.07
N GLY A 35 11.49 -1.32 8.08
CA GLY A 35 10.08 -1.11 7.72
C GLY A 35 9.27 -2.38 7.95
N PHE A 36 8.14 -2.26 8.64
CA PHE A 36 7.29 -3.40 9.00
C PHE A 36 5.84 -3.12 8.62
N GLY A 37 5.12 -4.17 8.18
CA GLY A 37 3.72 -4.10 7.85
C GLY A 37 2.91 -5.26 8.45
N VAL A 38 1.65 -4.97 8.74
CA VAL A 38 0.64 -5.96 9.10
C VAL A 38 -0.50 -5.85 8.12
N PHE A 39 -0.75 -6.93 7.39
CA PHE A 39 -1.76 -7.03 6.34
C PHE A 39 -2.82 -8.03 6.77
N ILE A 40 -4.07 -7.59 6.84
CA ILE A 40 -5.23 -8.41 7.21
C ILE A 40 -6.34 -8.31 6.16
N ASP A 41 -5.94 -7.99 4.93
CA ASP A 41 -6.81 -7.86 3.76
C ASP A 41 -7.54 -9.18 3.44
N ASP A 42 -6.81 -10.27 3.20
CA ASP A 42 -7.34 -11.54 2.72
C ASP A 42 -7.40 -12.64 3.80
N ILE A 43 -7.81 -12.27 5.00
CA ILE A 43 -8.07 -13.26 6.06
C ILE A 43 -9.48 -13.87 5.92
N THR A 44 -9.67 -15.08 6.45
CA THR A 44 -10.88 -15.90 6.26
C THR A 44 -12.14 -15.35 6.91
N TYR A 45 -12.03 -14.34 7.76
CA TYR A 45 -13.17 -13.66 8.41
C TYR A 45 -12.85 -12.17 8.62
N THR A 46 -13.89 -11.35 8.78
CA THR A 46 -13.73 -9.91 8.98
C THR A 46 -13.81 -9.57 10.47
N PRO A 47 -12.70 -9.24 11.14
CA PRO A 47 -12.73 -8.72 12.49
C PRO A 47 -13.48 -7.40 12.59
N SER A 48 -14.02 -7.07 13.77
CA SER A 48 -14.61 -5.75 13.98
C SER A 48 -13.58 -4.63 13.77
N GLY A 49 -14.04 -3.45 13.36
CA GLY A 49 -13.13 -2.31 13.17
C GLY A 49 -12.35 -1.93 14.42
N SER A 50 -12.96 -2.09 15.61
CA SER A 50 -12.28 -1.84 16.90
C SER A 50 -11.14 -2.84 17.15
N MET A 51 -11.31 -4.10 16.80
CA MET A 51 -10.25 -5.10 16.95
C MET A 51 -9.11 -4.88 15.95
N GLN A 52 -9.43 -4.47 14.73
CA GLN A 52 -8.43 -4.08 13.74
C GLN A 52 -7.63 -2.84 14.21
N ALA A 53 -8.33 -1.84 14.74
CA ALA A 53 -7.70 -0.65 15.30
C ALA A 53 -6.81 -0.98 16.51
N TYR A 54 -7.26 -1.84 17.41
CA TYR A 54 -6.47 -2.30 18.55
C TYR A 54 -5.19 -3.00 18.09
N LEU A 55 -5.27 -3.93 17.14
CA LEU A 55 -4.09 -4.59 16.57
C LEU A 55 -3.08 -3.60 16.04
N ALA A 56 -3.52 -2.70 15.15
CA ALA A 56 -2.64 -1.72 14.51
C ALA A 56 -2.01 -0.77 15.54
N ASP A 57 -2.80 -0.28 16.49
CA ASP A 57 -2.36 0.64 17.54
C ASP A 57 -1.33 0.01 18.47
N GLN A 58 -1.58 -1.21 18.95
CA GLN A 58 -0.66 -1.91 19.84
C GLN A 58 0.67 -2.24 19.16
N VAL A 59 0.64 -2.72 17.92
CA VAL A 59 1.87 -2.98 17.16
C VAL A 59 2.65 -1.68 16.91
N GLN A 60 1.97 -0.60 16.51
CA GLN A 60 2.61 0.70 16.29
C GLN A 60 3.25 1.25 17.58
N LYS A 61 2.55 1.19 18.71
CA LYS A 61 3.07 1.62 20.01
C LYS A 61 4.30 0.82 20.44
N LYS A 62 4.22 -0.51 20.36
CA LYS A 62 5.34 -1.40 20.68
C LYS A 62 6.57 -1.14 19.77
N LEU A 63 6.37 -0.83 18.49
CA LEU A 63 7.46 -0.43 17.59
C LEU A 63 8.11 0.88 18.06
N LYS A 64 7.31 1.89 18.40
CA LYS A 64 7.81 3.18 18.91
C LYS A 64 8.57 3.02 20.22
N GLU A 65 8.01 2.33 21.18
CA GLU A 65 8.60 2.09 22.50
C GLU A 65 9.92 1.33 22.40
N LYS A 66 10.00 0.34 21.53
CA LYS A 66 11.16 -0.52 21.44
C LYS A 66 12.31 0.07 20.60
N TYR A 67 11.99 0.75 19.49
CA TYR A 67 13.00 1.13 18.50
C TYR A 67 13.10 2.65 18.27
N ASN A 68 12.06 3.43 18.52
CA ASN A 68 12.05 4.86 18.24
C ASN A 68 12.22 5.72 19.49
N THR A 69 13.05 5.25 20.42
CA THR A 69 13.38 5.98 21.65
C THR A 69 14.14 7.27 21.34
N VAL A 70 14.19 8.20 22.31
CA VAL A 70 14.90 9.48 22.16
C VAL A 70 16.39 9.26 21.94
N SER A 71 16.97 8.21 22.54
CA SER A 71 18.40 7.86 22.42
C SER A 71 18.75 7.08 21.14
N ALA A 72 17.74 6.57 20.41
CA ALA A 72 18.00 5.80 19.20
C ALA A 72 18.52 6.69 18.07
N THR A 73 19.57 6.24 17.41
CA THR A 73 20.10 6.86 16.20
C THR A 73 19.14 6.71 15.01
N LYS A 74 19.37 7.48 13.94
CA LYS A 74 18.54 7.37 12.73
C LYS A 74 18.52 5.96 12.15
N ASP A 75 19.63 5.25 12.19
CA ASP A 75 19.77 3.90 11.62
C ASP A 75 19.17 2.80 12.52
N GLU A 76 18.94 3.11 13.80
CA GLU A 76 18.26 2.22 14.74
C GLU A 76 16.74 2.38 14.71
N LYS A 77 16.23 3.53 14.30
CA LYS A 77 14.80 3.78 14.22
C LYS A 77 14.13 2.99 13.12
N VAL A 78 12.89 2.61 13.39
CA VAL A 78 12.02 1.93 12.39
C VAL A 78 11.01 2.90 11.80
N CYS A 79 10.58 2.60 10.58
CA CYS A 79 9.47 3.30 9.95
C CYS A 79 8.17 3.09 10.73
N PRO A 80 7.22 4.00 10.63
CA PRO A 80 5.87 3.76 11.12
C PRO A 80 5.27 2.47 10.55
N LEU A 81 4.43 1.80 11.34
CA LEU A 81 3.72 0.59 10.90
C LEU A 81 2.93 0.87 9.61
N PHE A 82 3.09 0.00 8.62
CA PHE A 82 2.23 -0.05 7.44
C PHE A 82 1.10 -1.05 7.69
N PHE A 83 -0.15 -0.59 7.66
CA PHE A 83 -1.31 -1.41 7.99
C PHE A 83 -2.32 -1.46 6.85
N VAL A 84 -2.72 -2.68 6.46
CA VAL A 84 -3.78 -2.92 5.48
C VAL A 84 -4.97 -3.56 6.19
N PRO A 85 -6.12 -2.86 6.30
CA PRO A 85 -7.33 -3.39 6.94
C PRO A 85 -8.06 -4.39 6.04
N THR A 86 -8.99 -5.17 6.61
CA THR A 86 -9.85 -6.09 5.83
C THR A 86 -10.74 -5.35 4.83
N ALA A 87 -11.26 -4.18 5.20
CA ALA A 87 -12.03 -3.32 4.29
C ALA A 87 -11.10 -2.34 3.57
N TYR A 88 -10.20 -2.87 2.76
CA TYR A 88 -9.18 -2.09 2.06
C TYR A 88 -9.68 -1.33 0.82
N ALA A 89 -10.96 -1.46 0.45
CA ALA A 89 -11.59 -0.71 -0.63
C ALA A 89 -12.88 -0.03 -0.14
N LEU A 90 -13.20 1.15 -0.68
CA LEU A 90 -14.33 1.96 -0.20
C LEU A 90 -15.70 1.34 -0.46
N ASN A 91 -15.86 0.55 -1.52
CA ASN A 91 -17.10 -0.14 -1.86
C ASN A 91 -17.29 -1.47 -1.11
N TYR A 92 -16.30 -1.91 -0.33
CA TYR A 92 -16.44 -3.16 0.43
C TYR A 92 -17.47 -3.00 1.55
N GLY A 93 -18.29 -4.03 1.72
CA GLY A 93 -19.21 -4.12 2.84
C GLY A 93 -18.47 -4.00 4.17
N GLY A 94 -18.99 -3.17 5.07
CA GLY A 94 -18.31 -2.92 6.35
C GLY A 94 -17.25 -1.81 6.32
N SER A 95 -17.16 -1.03 5.24
CA SER A 95 -16.24 0.11 5.16
C SER A 95 -16.42 1.16 6.28
N TYR A 96 -17.57 1.21 6.94
CA TYR A 96 -17.76 1.99 8.17
C TYR A 96 -16.86 1.52 9.33
N SER A 97 -16.38 0.28 9.30
CA SER A 97 -15.42 -0.23 10.29
C SER A 97 -14.09 0.52 10.24
N LEU A 98 -13.75 1.13 9.10
CA LEU A 98 -12.57 1.97 8.90
C LEU A 98 -12.56 3.20 9.84
N ASN A 99 -13.74 3.68 10.28
CA ASN A 99 -13.79 4.81 11.23
C ASN A 99 -13.10 4.50 12.56
N SER A 100 -13.03 3.23 12.96
CA SER A 100 -12.31 2.83 14.16
C SER A 100 -10.81 3.05 14.06
N LEU A 101 -10.26 3.09 12.83
CA LEU A 101 -8.83 3.34 12.60
C LEU A 101 -8.41 4.78 12.93
N LYS A 102 -9.35 5.70 13.18
CA LYS A 102 -9.05 7.03 13.69
C LYS A 102 -8.38 7.01 15.06
N SER A 103 -8.65 5.98 15.87
CA SER A 103 -8.06 5.83 17.21
C SER A 103 -6.63 5.30 17.21
N VAL A 104 -6.15 4.76 16.10
CA VAL A 104 -4.77 4.26 15.96
C VAL A 104 -3.79 5.43 16.03
N ASP A 105 -2.63 5.20 16.65
CA ASP A 105 -1.53 6.18 16.70
C ASP A 105 -1.34 6.87 15.33
N SER A 106 -1.26 8.19 15.32
CA SER A 106 -1.29 9.01 14.10
C SER A 106 -0.13 8.78 13.14
N ASP A 107 0.99 8.22 13.61
CA ASP A 107 2.14 7.93 12.76
C ASP A 107 1.90 6.70 11.87
N ALA A 108 1.05 5.76 12.30
CA ALA A 108 0.76 4.55 11.52
C ALA A 108 0.23 4.90 10.13
N VAL A 109 0.74 4.20 9.14
CA VAL A 109 0.35 4.34 7.73
C VAL A 109 -0.78 3.37 7.44
N ILE A 110 -1.93 3.89 7.01
CA ILE A 110 -3.07 3.07 6.58
C ILE A 110 -3.09 3.02 5.06
N ALA A 111 -3.22 1.82 4.51
CA ALA A 111 -3.30 1.61 3.06
C ALA A 111 -4.70 1.20 2.61
N PHE A 112 -5.02 1.50 1.36
CA PHE A 112 -6.27 1.11 0.68
C PHE A 112 -6.02 0.98 -0.83
N THR A 113 -6.92 0.30 -1.55
CA THR A 113 -6.76 0.07 -3.00
C THR A 113 -7.52 1.07 -3.87
N GLY A 114 -8.36 1.90 -3.27
CA GLY A 114 -9.22 2.86 -3.96
C GLY A 114 -10.70 2.64 -3.71
N TYR A 115 -11.55 2.93 -4.71
CA TYR A 115 -12.98 2.65 -4.61
C TYR A 115 -13.24 1.14 -4.58
N ASP A 116 -12.59 0.39 -5.47
CA ASP A 116 -12.59 -1.06 -5.57
C ASP A 116 -11.21 -1.65 -5.30
N CYS A 117 -11.09 -2.99 -5.30
CA CYS A 117 -9.81 -3.70 -5.28
C CYS A 117 -8.91 -3.26 -6.45
N PHE A 118 -9.48 -3.18 -7.64
CA PHE A 118 -8.85 -2.60 -8.82
C PHE A 118 -9.53 -1.26 -9.13
N SER A 119 -8.79 -0.19 -9.02
CA SER A 119 -9.36 1.17 -9.12
C SER A 119 -8.46 2.14 -9.86
N ASN A 120 -9.10 3.16 -10.42
CA ASN A 120 -8.42 4.38 -10.82
C ASN A 120 -7.93 5.16 -9.58
N ILE A 121 -6.85 5.91 -9.72
CA ILE A 121 -6.45 6.88 -8.70
C ILE A 121 -7.35 8.11 -8.86
N ARG A 122 -8.16 8.38 -7.82
CA ARG A 122 -9.12 9.49 -7.76
C ARG A 122 -8.97 10.26 -6.47
N GLY A 123 -8.88 11.58 -6.56
CA GLY A 123 -8.81 12.46 -5.40
C GLY A 123 -10.02 12.33 -4.48
N SER A 124 -11.23 12.13 -5.03
CA SER A 124 -12.45 11.91 -4.26
C SER A 124 -12.40 10.64 -3.40
N SER A 125 -11.89 9.54 -3.94
CA SER A 125 -11.73 8.30 -3.18
C SER A 125 -10.66 8.44 -2.09
N CYS A 126 -9.57 9.14 -2.38
CA CYS A 126 -8.53 9.42 -1.39
C CYS A 126 -9.06 10.31 -0.26
N ALA A 127 -9.87 11.33 -0.58
CA ALA A 127 -10.48 12.22 0.41
C ALA A 127 -11.51 11.48 1.29
N ASP A 128 -12.34 10.62 0.70
CA ASP A 128 -13.29 9.78 1.45
C ASP A 128 -12.53 8.86 2.43
N MET A 129 -11.51 8.14 1.95
CA MET A 129 -10.69 7.29 2.82
C MET A 129 -10.01 8.09 3.93
N ALA A 130 -9.41 9.24 3.61
CA ALA A 130 -8.79 10.11 4.60
C ALA A 130 -9.79 10.55 5.68
N GLY A 131 -11.02 10.88 5.29
CA GLY A 131 -12.12 11.20 6.21
C GLY A 131 -12.48 10.03 7.13
N ARG A 132 -12.49 8.80 6.61
CA ARG A 132 -12.80 7.60 7.40
C ARG A 132 -11.71 7.23 8.39
N VAL A 133 -10.44 7.28 7.98
CA VAL A 133 -9.32 6.84 8.84
C VAL A 133 -8.66 7.99 9.63
N GLY A 134 -9.11 9.23 9.42
CA GLY A 134 -8.63 10.41 10.13
C GLY A 134 -7.21 10.85 9.76
N ARG A 135 -6.68 10.38 8.64
CA ARG A 135 -5.33 10.71 8.13
C ARG A 135 -5.21 10.42 6.64
N ASN A 136 -4.23 11.03 5.98
CA ASN A 136 -3.94 10.73 4.58
C ASN A 136 -3.46 9.28 4.43
N PRO A 137 -4.14 8.44 3.65
CA PRO A 137 -3.75 7.05 3.41
C PRO A 137 -2.64 6.94 2.37
N VAL A 138 -2.02 5.76 2.30
CA VAL A 138 -1.25 5.31 1.13
C VAL A 138 -2.18 4.50 0.23
N MET A 139 -2.17 4.76 -1.06
CA MET A 139 -2.86 3.91 -2.01
C MET A 139 -1.97 2.74 -2.42
N TRP A 140 -2.41 1.53 -2.11
CA TRP A 140 -1.93 0.30 -2.72
C TRP A 140 -2.63 0.13 -4.06
N TRP A 141 -1.98 0.55 -5.11
CA TRP A 141 -2.57 0.51 -6.43
C TRP A 141 -2.29 -0.84 -7.11
N ASN A 142 -3.35 -1.61 -7.33
CA ASN A 142 -3.30 -2.89 -8.03
C ASN A 142 -3.12 -2.68 -9.53
N ASN A 143 -1.92 -2.23 -9.90
CA ASN A 143 -1.50 -1.98 -11.28
C ASN A 143 0.04 -2.14 -11.37
N PRO A 144 0.55 -2.97 -12.27
CA PRO A 144 -0.12 -3.78 -13.29
C PRO A 144 -0.37 -5.25 -12.88
N VAL A 145 -0.57 -5.56 -11.61
CA VAL A 145 -0.80 -6.94 -11.14
C VAL A 145 -1.83 -7.67 -12.01
N ASN A 146 -1.59 -8.97 -12.26
CA ASN A 146 -2.39 -9.80 -13.15
C ASN A 146 -2.74 -11.17 -12.54
N ASP A 147 -2.72 -11.28 -11.23
CA ASP A 147 -3.03 -12.53 -10.50
C ASP A 147 -4.50 -12.99 -10.62
N ASP A 148 -5.39 -12.10 -11.07
CA ASP A 148 -6.76 -12.42 -11.48
C ASP A 148 -6.84 -13.01 -12.90
N HIS A 149 -5.81 -12.78 -13.73
CA HIS A 149 -5.69 -13.19 -15.13
C HIS A 149 -4.22 -13.43 -15.49
N ASP A 150 -3.59 -14.43 -14.88
CA ASP A 150 -2.15 -14.72 -15.00
C ASP A 150 -1.69 -15.02 -16.44
N GLU A 151 -2.61 -15.38 -17.34
CA GLU A 151 -2.39 -15.53 -18.77
C GLU A 151 -2.22 -14.19 -19.52
N ARG A 152 -2.50 -13.05 -18.88
CA ARG A 152 -2.40 -11.72 -19.48
C ARG A 152 -1.19 -10.97 -18.98
N ILE A 153 -0.56 -10.24 -19.88
CA ILE A 153 0.54 -9.34 -19.55
C ILE A 153 0.07 -7.90 -19.73
N TYR A 154 -0.01 -7.15 -18.64
CA TYR A 154 -0.45 -5.76 -18.64
C TYR A 154 0.75 -4.81 -18.81
N MET A 155 1.30 -4.77 -20.02
CA MET A 155 2.40 -3.85 -20.38
C MET A 155 1.92 -2.43 -20.71
N ARG A 156 0.74 -2.06 -20.26
CA ARG A 156 0.15 -0.74 -20.56
C ARG A 156 0.71 0.31 -19.61
N GLY A 157 0.89 1.52 -20.14
CA GLY A 157 1.14 2.68 -19.28
C GLY A 157 -0.07 3.00 -18.40
N VAL A 158 0.08 3.94 -17.50
CA VAL A 158 -0.98 4.39 -16.56
C VAL A 158 -2.25 4.95 -17.23
N THR A 159 -2.39 4.77 -18.53
CA THR A 159 -3.48 5.35 -19.34
C THR A 159 -4.57 4.38 -19.73
N ALA A 160 -4.36 3.05 -19.58
CA ALA A 160 -5.16 2.16 -20.41
C ALA A 160 -6.28 1.41 -19.69
N HIS A 161 -6.10 0.89 -18.49
CA HIS A 161 -7.15 0.12 -17.81
C HIS A 161 -7.48 0.70 -16.44
N TRP A 162 -6.48 0.88 -15.61
CA TRP A 162 -6.59 1.63 -14.38
C TRP A 162 -5.78 2.91 -14.56
N THR A 163 -6.43 4.05 -14.51
CA THR A 163 -5.82 5.34 -14.84
C THR A 163 -5.68 6.22 -13.60
N ILE A 164 -4.75 7.14 -13.69
CA ILE A 164 -4.72 8.31 -12.82
C ILE A 164 -5.70 9.32 -13.42
N GLU A 165 -6.79 9.59 -12.70
CA GLU A 165 -7.82 10.53 -13.16
C GLU A 165 -7.42 11.98 -12.90
N ASP A 166 -6.75 12.23 -11.79
CA ASP A 166 -6.29 13.57 -11.40
C ASP A 166 -4.84 13.76 -11.84
N SER A 167 -4.61 14.75 -12.69
CA SER A 167 -3.27 15.19 -13.12
C SER A 167 -2.58 16.12 -12.09
N GLU A 168 -3.30 16.57 -11.09
CA GLU A 168 -2.77 17.41 -10.02
C GLU A 168 -2.43 16.59 -8.78
N PRO A 169 -1.56 17.11 -7.90
CA PRO A 169 -1.31 16.47 -6.60
C PRO A 169 -2.61 16.24 -5.83
N ILE A 170 -2.76 15.05 -5.28
CA ILE A 170 -3.92 14.71 -4.43
C ILE A 170 -3.56 14.99 -2.97
N PRO A 171 -4.06 16.09 -2.36
CA PRO A 171 -3.65 16.49 -1.01
C PRO A 171 -3.98 15.46 0.07
N SER A 172 -5.02 14.67 -0.15
CA SER A 172 -5.47 13.61 0.77
C SER A 172 -4.75 12.27 0.57
N LEU A 173 -3.70 12.21 -0.26
CA LEU A 173 -2.90 11.00 -0.47
C LEU A 173 -1.51 11.19 0.13
N ARG A 174 -1.07 10.25 0.98
CA ARG A 174 0.27 10.26 1.59
C ARG A 174 1.33 9.66 0.67
N GLY A 175 0.95 8.72 -0.17
CA GLY A 175 1.86 8.04 -1.07
C GLY A 175 1.17 6.98 -1.91
N LEU A 176 1.94 6.43 -2.85
CA LEU A 176 1.50 5.41 -3.79
C LEU A 176 2.43 4.19 -3.69
N MET A 177 1.84 3.01 -3.63
CA MET A 177 2.53 1.73 -3.75
C MET A 177 1.92 0.97 -4.93
N LEU A 178 2.76 0.52 -5.87
CA LEU A 178 2.31 -0.26 -7.02
C LEU A 178 2.46 -1.75 -6.73
N ASN A 179 1.46 -2.53 -7.13
CA ASN A 179 1.48 -3.98 -7.09
C ASN A 179 1.80 -4.51 -8.50
N PRO A 180 3.01 -5.04 -8.75
CA PRO A 180 3.42 -5.49 -10.07
C PRO A 180 2.94 -6.90 -10.40
N MET A 181 3.00 -7.26 -11.70
CA MET A 181 2.86 -8.65 -12.15
C MET A 181 4.03 -9.52 -11.66
N GLY A 182 3.83 -10.84 -11.62
CA GLY A 182 4.92 -11.79 -11.45
C GLY A 182 6.00 -11.68 -12.55
N GLN A 183 5.64 -11.17 -13.73
CA GLN A 183 6.54 -10.91 -14.87
C GLN A 183 7.25 -9.56 -14.67
N ALA A 184 8.34 -9.56 -13.93
CA ALA A 184 9.05 -8.35 -13.49
C ALA A 184 9.49 -7.42 -14.63
N GLN A 185 9.95 -7.96 -15.77
CA GLN A 185 10.39 -7.14 -16.90
C GLN A 185 9.21 -6.44 -17.58
N ALA A 186 8.08 -7.13 -17.77
CA ALA A 186 6.88 -6.55 -18.35
C ALA A 186 6.26 -5.48 -17.45
N SER A 187 6.39 -5.62 -16.13
CA SER A 187 5.88 -4.64 -15.16
C SER A 187 6.59 -3.27 -15.22
N LYS A 188 7.82 -3.23 -15.74
CA LYS A 188 8.65 -2.00 -15.72
C LYS A 188 7.99 -0.80 -16.40
N VAL A 189 7.21 -1.02 -17.46
CA VAL A 189 6.52 0.06 -18.17
C VAL A 189 5.51 0.76 -17.26
N ALA A 190 4.65 -0.01 -16.59
CA ALA A 190 3.66 0.54 -15.67
C ALA A 190 4.31 1.12 -14.39
N LEU A 191 5.34 0.44 -13.86
CA LEU A 191 6.09 0.93 -12.70
C LEU A 191 6.77 2.27 -12.98
N PHE A 192 7.33 2.44 -14.19
CA PHE A 192 7.89 3.73 -14.60
C PHE A 192 6.84 4.84 -14.55
N GLY A 193 5.64 4.57 -15.09
CA GLY A 193 4.55 5.53 -15.09
C GLY A 193 4.08 5.93 -13.69
N GLY A 194 3.90 4.96 -12.81
CA GLY A 194 3.50 5.23 -11.43
C GLY A 194 4.56 5.97 -10.63
N ALA A 195 5.85 5.66 -10.85
CA ALA A 195 6.96 6.34 -10.21
C ALA A 195 7.08 7.82 -10.66
N ASP A 196 6.93 8.08 -11.96
CA ASP A 196 6.97 9.42 -12.51
C ASP A 196 5.81 10.28 -11.99
N TYR A 197 4.59 9.72 -11.96
CA TYR A 197 3.46 10.38 -11.32
C TYR A 197 3.72 10.71 -9.85
N ALA A 198 4.20 9.74 -9.08
CA ALA A 198 4.45 9.93 -7.66
C ALA A 198 5.56 10.97 -7.40
N TRP A 199 6.52 11.09 -8.32
CA TRP A 199 7.60 12.06 -8.23
C TRP A 199 7.14 13.50 -8.45
N ASN A 200 6.33 13.73 -9.49
CA ASN A 200 5.84 15.07 -9.82
C ASN A 200 4.49 15.04 -10.54
N PRO A 201 3.37 14.84 -9.81
CA PRO A 201 2.04 14.70 -10.41
C PRO A 201 1.63 15.94 -11.25
N ALA A 202 2.05 17.15 -10.84
CA ALA A 202 1.72 18.38 -11.57
C ALA A 202 2.40 18.50 -12.96
N ARG A 203 3.42 17.69 -13.22
CA ARG A 203 4.12 17.64 -14.50
C ARG A 203 3.90 16.33 -15.26
N PHE A 204 3.11 15.43 -14.66
CA PHE A 204 2.85 14.14 -15.26
C PHE A 204 2.00 14.28 -16.52
N GLU A 205 2.53 13.78 -17.66
CA GLU A 205 1.82 13.74 -18.94
C GLU A 205 1.85 12.31 -19.49
N LYS A 206 0.68 11.74 -19.72
CA LYS A 206 0.47 10.31 -19.98
C LYS A 206 1.18 9.81 -21.23
N VAL A 207 1.14 10.57 -22.32
CA VAL A 207 1.70 10.16 -23.62
C VAL A 207 3.22 10.19 -23.59
N SER A 208 3.80 11.30 -23.15
CA SER A 208 5.26 11.43 -23.02
C SER A 208 5.84 10.47 -22.00
N ASN A 209 5.10 10.18 -20.90
CA ASN A 209 5.48 9.15 -19.95
C ASN A 209 5.51 7.75 -20.58
N TRP A 210 4.48 7.40 -21.36
CA TRP A 210 4.44 6.14 -22.10
C TRP A 210 5.67 5.98 -23.02
N GLU A 211 5.95 6.99 -23.84
CA GLU A 211 7.12 7.01 -24.73
C GLU A 211 8.45 6.88 -23.95
N ALA A 212 8.56 7.59 -22.83
CA ALA A 212 9.74 7.54 -21.99
C ALA A 212 9.93 6.16 -21.33
N SER A 213 8.84 5.51 -20.89
CA SER A 213 8.88 4.19 -20.29
C SER A 213 9.37 3.12 -21.27
N ILE A 214 8.85 3.14 -22.49
CA ILE A 214 9.32 2.23 -23.57
C ILE A 214 10.79 2.49 -23.88
N ARG A 215 11.18 3.76 -24.06
CA ARG A 215 12.57 4.12 -24.32
C ARG A 215 13.52 3.68 -23.22
N SER A 216 13.11 3.79 -21.96
CA SER A 216 13.90 3.33 -20.82
C SER A 216 14.11 1.80 -20.84
N LEU A 217 13.10 1.06 -21.31
CA LEU A 217 13.16 -0.41 -21.36
C LEU A 217 14.00 -0.94 -22.53
N VAL A 218 13.79 -0.39 -23.72
CA VAL A 218 14.42 -0.90 -24.97
C VAL A 218 15.64 -0.08 -25.42
N LYS A 219 15.95 1.01 -24.72
CA LYS A 219 17.11 1.87 -24.98
C LYS A 219 17.16 2.33 -26.45
N ASP A 220 18.23 1.96 -27.19
CA ASP A 220 18.51 2.41 -28.55
C ASP A 220 17.95 1.49 -29.63
N ASP A 221 17.26 0.41 -29.28
CA ASP A 221 16.64 -0.50 -30.23
C ASP A 221 15.34 0.12 -30.79
N GLU A 222 15.46 0.75 -31.97
CA GLU A 222 14.35 1.45 -32.62
C GLU A 222 13.29 0.48 -33.15
N GLU A 223 13.68 -0.68 -33.66
CA GLU A 223 12.75 -1.69 -34.17
C GLU A 223 11.88 -2.23 -33.04
N LEU A 224 12.51 -2.62 -31.93
CA LEU A 224 11.79 -3.08 -30.73
C LEU A 224 10.91 -1.98 -30.15
N ARG A 225 11.37 -0.73 -30.13
CA ARG A 225 10.57 0.42 -29.69
C ARG A 225 9.31 0.59 -30.51
N ASN A 226 9.43 0.48 -31.84
CA ASN A 226 8.28 0.61 -32.73
C ASN A 226 7.31 -0.56 -32.60
N ALA A 227 7.80 -1.77 -32.32
CA ALA A 227 6.96 -2.94 -32.06
C ALA A 227 6.19 -2.87 -30.72
N MET A 228 6.67 -2.09 -29.76
CA MET A 228 6.04 -1.93 -28.45
C MET A 228 5.03 -0.77 -28.37
N ARG A 229 4.96 0.10 -29.36
CA ARG A 229 4.02 1.22 -29.46
C ARG A 229 2.64 0.79 -29.97
#